data_a5dd71fd547a49a76f4da904265b4b1c
#
_entry.id   a5dd71fd547a49a76f4da904265b4b1c
#
_cell.length_a   1.000
_cell.length_b   1.000
_cell.length_c   1.000
_cell.angle_alpha   90.00
_cell.angle_beta   90.00
_cell.angle_gamma   90.00
#
_symmetry.space_group_name_H-M   'P 1'
#
loop_
_entity.id
_entity.type
_entity.pdbx_description
1 polymer ?
#
loop_
_entity_poly.entity_id
_entity_poly.type
_entity_poly.pdbx_seq_one_letter_code
_entity_poly.pdbx_strand_id
1 'polypeptide(L)'
;LAVSQWLIRPIFRQRAKLTSNIQRSEKRLQELVRLEQLYRKVQVENTQVEKNLRKRKQDFTLFAFLEGLASRDGIKGQIEFMRPSVKALGDMHQEEQVEMRLKGVSLDRLIPYLYHIETAPEQVRVRRITIRPQQRDKSRLEVTLVVVTRKLRTAPRVRGSKEA
;
A
#
# COMPACT_ATOMS: atom_id res chain seq x y z
N LEU A 1 61.59 -11.21 -43.70
CA LEU A 1 60.29 -11.90 -43.49
C LEU A 1 59.69 -11.74 -42.05
N ALA A 2 60.14 -10.78 -41.23
CA ALA A 2 59.71 -10.59 -39.89
C ALA A 2 58.84 -9.32 -39.61
N VAL A 3 58.53 -8.52 -40.67
CA VAL A 3 57.88 -7.21 -40.52
C VAL A 3 56.34 -7.27 -40.59
N SER A 4 55.74 -8.37 -41.05
CA SER A 4 54.28 -8.47 -41.24
C SER A 4 53.48 -8.84 -40.01
N GLN A 5 54.14 -9.37 -38.99
CA GLN A 5 53.40 -9.79 -37.75
C GLN A 5 53.11 -8.66 -36.77
N TRP A 6 53.74 -7.50 -36.92
CA TRP A 6 53.61 -6.40 -35.96
C TRP A 6 52.44 -5.43 -36.29
N LEU A 7 51.94 -5.46 -37.51
CA LEU A 7 50.85 -4.57 -37.94
C LEU A 7 49.46 -5.15 -37.69
N ILE A 8 49.30 -6.44 -37.47
CA ILE A 8 47.98 -7.08 -37.36
C ILE A 8 47.44 -7.11 -35.93
N ARG A 9 48.28 -7.01 -34.92
CA ARG A 9 47.91 -7.06 -33.51
C ARG A 9 47.04 -5.89 -32.98
N PRO A 10 47.17 -4.62 -33.44
CA PRO A 10 46.36 -3.53 -32.90
C PRO A 10 44.90 -3.56 -33.36
N ILE A 11 44.60 -4.12 -34.55
CA ILE A 11 43.23 -4.11 -35.13
C ILE A 11 42.24 -5.03 -34.35
N PHE A 12 42.75 -6.16 -33.85
CA PHE A 12 41.90 -7.09 -33.05
C PHE A 12 41.56 -6.56 -31.64
N ARG A 13 42.44 -5.73 -31.05
CA ARG A 13 42.17 -5.13 -29.73
C ARG A 13 41.13 -4.01 -29.80
N GLN A 14 41.00 -3.30 -30.89
CA GLN A 14 39.95 -2.28 -31.06
C GLN A 14 38.58 -2.89 -31.29
N ARG A 15 38.48 -3.99 -32.04
CA ARG A 15 37.21 -4.70 -32.24
C ARG A 15 36.63 -5.29 -30.95
N ALA A 16 37.46 -5.86 -30.10
CA ALA A 16 37.04 -6.42 -28.80
C ALA A 16 36.51 -5.32 -27.85
N LYS A 17 37.08 -4.11 -27.86
CA LYS A 17 36.58 -2.99 -27.04
C LYS A 17 35.26 -2.41 -27.57
N LEU A 18 35.04 -2.37 -28.87
CA LEU A 18 33.78 -1.94 -29.47
C LEU A 18 32.65 -2.92 -29.17
N THR A 19 32.89 -4.22 -29.27
CA THR A 19 31.90 -5.25 -28.97
C THR A 19 31.50 -5.26 -27.49
N SER A 20 32.47 -5.08 -26.58
CA SER A 20 32.17 -5.01 -25.13
C SER A 20 31.40 -3.74 -24.75
N ASN A 21 31.62 -2.62 -25.43
CA ASN A 21 30.86 -1.39 -25.18
C ASN A 21 29.42 -1.49 -25.69
N ILE A 22 29.19 -2.15 -26.82
CA ILE A 22 27.86 -2.41 -27.37
C ILE A 22 27.08 -3.31 -26.41
N GLN A 23 27.66 -4.40 -25.95
CA GLN A 23 27.00 -5.30 -24.99
C GLN A 23 26.67 -4.62 -23.65
N ARG A 24 27.54 -3.71 -23.17
CA ARG A 24 27.25 -2.90 -21.97
C ARG A 24 26.13 -1.91 -22.20
N SER A 25 26.05 -1.30 -23.37
CA SER A 25 24.99 -0.38 -23.74
C SER A 25 23.65 -1.10 -23.89
N GLU A 26 23.64 -2.27 -24.51
CA GLU A 26 22.44 -3.11 -24.64
C GLU A 26 21.88 -3.55 -23.26
N LYS A 27 22.76 -3.99 -22.35
CA LYS A 27 22.35 -4.33 -20.97
C LYS A 27 21.75 -3.13 -20.23
N ARG A 28 22.36 -1.95 -20.35
CA ARG A 28 21.82 -0.71 -19.75
C ARG A 28 20.47 -0.32 -20.36
N LEU A 29 20.31 -0.51 -21.66
CA LEU A 29 19.04 -0.23 -22.35
C LEU A 29 17.93 -1.19 -21.88
N GLN A 30 18.22 -2.47 -21.74
CA GLN A 30 17.29 -3.45 -21.19
C GLN A 30 16.89 -3.14 -19.74
N GLU A 31 17.85 -2.70 -18.93
CA GLU A 31 17.61 -2.30 -17.55
C GLU A 31 16.74 -1.04 -17.48
N LEU A 32 16.99 -0.04 -18.32
CA LEU A 32 16.15 1.16 -18.44
C LEU A 32 14.73 0.84 -18.88
N VAL A 33 14.54 -0.01 -19.89
CA VAL A 33 13.22 -0.44 -20.36
C VAL A 33 12.46 -1.18 -19.25
N ARG A 34 13.17 -2.03 -18.49
CA ARG A 34 12.57 -2.73 -17.34
C ARG A 34 12.16 -1.76 -16.24
N LEU A 35 13.00 -0.77 -15.93
CA LEU A 35 12.68 0.28 -14.97
C LEU A 35 11.47 1.11 -15.42
N GLU A 36 11.42 1.49 -16.70
CA GLU A 36 10.29 2.22 -17.27
C GLU A 36 8.98 1.45 -17.18
N GLN A 37 9.00 0.14 -17.48
CA GLN A 37 7.83 -0.72 -17.33
C GLN A 37 7.36 -0.82 -15.88
N LEU A 38 8.30 -0.92 -14.93
CA LEU A 38 8.01 -0.93 -13.50
C LEU A 38 7.39 0.41 -13.07
N TYR A 39 7.94 1.52 -13.54
CA TYR A 39 7.45 2.87 -13.24
C TYR A 39 6.05 3.11 -13.81
N ARG A 40 5.79 2.68 -15.04
CA ARG A 40 4.46 2.74 -15.67
C ARG A 40 3.43 1.91 -14.88
N LYS A 41 3.81 0.72 -14.44
CA LYS A 41 2.93 -0.14 -13.63
C LYS A 41 2.55 0.53 -12.32
N VAL A 42 3.51 1.12 -11.61
CA VAL A 42 3.27 1.87 -10.37
C VAL A 42 2.41 3.11 -10.61
N GLN A 43 2.62 3.83 -11.73
CA GLN A 43 1.79 5.00 -12.08
C GLN A 43 0.34 4.61 -12.40
N VAL A 44 0.13 3.52 -13.14
CA VAL A 44 -1.22 3.04 -13.45
C VAL A 44 -1.94 2.62 -12.16
N GLU A 45 -1.27 1.92 -11.27
CA GLU A 45 -1.83 1.58 -9.96
C GLU A 45 -2.18 2.83 -9.14
N ASN A 46 -1.32 3.85 -9.10
CA ASN A 46 -1.58 5.10 -8.40
C ASN A 46 -2.76 5.88 -8.98
N THR A 47 -2.91 5.93 -10.31
CA THR A 47 -4.04 6.60 -10.95
C THR A 47 -5.37 5.88 -10.71
N GLN A 48 -5.38 4.56 -10.62
CA GLN A 48 -6.57 3.80 -10.23
C GLN A 48 -6.95 4.06 -8.76
N VAL A 49 -5.94 4.13 -7.89
CA VAL A 49 -6.09 4.50 -6.47
C VAL A 49 -6.76 5.88 -6.35
N GLU A 50 -6.25 6.90 -7.06
CA GLU A 50 -6.84 8.24 -7.03
C GLU A 50 -8.27 8.29 -7.58
N LYS A 51 -8.56 7.58 -8.68
CA LYS A 51 -9.92 7.49 -9.23
C LYS A 51 -10.89 6.86 -8.24
N ASN A 52 -10.48 5.82 -7.53
CA ASN A 52 -11.30 5.17 -6.53
C ASN A 52 -11.50 6.06 -5.30
N LEU A 53 -10.48 6.82 -4.88
CA LEU A 53 -10.59 7.79 -3.79
C LEU A 53 -11.57 8.93 -4.12
N ARG A 54 -11.61 9.40 -5.38
CA ARG A 54 -12.56 10.42 -5.85
C ARG A 54 -14.00 9.91 -5.93
N LYS A 55 -14.20 8.62 -6.23
CA LYS A 55 -15.53 7.98 -6.27
C LYS A 55 -16.08 7.63 -4.88
N ARG A 56 -15.22 7.69 -3.86
CA ARG A 56 -15.61 7.42 -2.48
C ARG A 56 -16.64 8.45 -2.01
N LYS A 57 -17.70 8.01 -1.35
CA LYS A 57 -18.69 8.91 -0.74
C LYS A 57 -17.97 9.89 0.20
N GLN A 58 -18.33 11.17 0.13
CA GLN A 58 -17.69 12.23 0.94
C GLN A 58 -17.79 11.96 2.45
N ASP A 59 -18.80 11.22 2.87
CA ASP A 59 -19.06 10.89 4.28
C ASP A 59 -18.39 9.58 4.74
N PHE A 60 -17.52 8.97 3.92
CA PHE A 60 -16.83 7.76 4.33
C PHE A 60 -15.85 8.05 5.47
N THR A 61 -16.01 7.32 6.58
CA THR A 61 -15.04 7.26 7.68
C THR A 61 -14.62 5.81 7.90
N LEU A 62 -13.32 5.60 8.12
CA LEU A 62 -12.80 4.27 8.41
C LEU A 62 -13.44 3.65 9.65
N PHE A 63 -13.72 4.48 10.66
CA PHE A 63 -14.41 4.05 11.87
C PHE A 63 -15.79 3.46 11.58
N ALA A 64 -16.68 4.21 10.91
CA ALA A 64 -18.03 3.75 10.60
C ALA A 64 -18.03 2.52 9.68
N PHE A 65 -17.08 2.45 8.76
CA PHE A 65 -16.90 1.28 7.90
C PHE A 65 -16.57 0.02 8.71
N LEU A 66 -15.57 0.07 9.59
CA LEU A 66 -15.17 -1.07 10.41
C LEU A 66 -16.26 -1.48 11.40
N GLU A 67 -16.98 -0.53 11.97
CA GLU A 67 -18.11 -0.80 12.85
C GLU A 67 -19.27 -1.49 12.11
N GLY A 68 -19.57 -1.01 10.89
CA GLY A 68 -20.58 -1.62 10.03
C GLY A 68 -20.24 -3.05 9.64
N LEU A 69 -18.98 -3.32 9.28
CA LEU A 69 -18.49 -4.67 9.02
C LEU A 69 -18.57 -5.56 10.25
N ALA A 70 -18.17 -5.06 11.42
CA ALA A 70 -18.21 -5.81 12.66
C ALA A 70 -19.65 -6.19 13.05
N SER A 71 -20.61 -5.31 12.76
CA SER A 71 -22.04 -5.59 12.96
C SER A 71 -22.53 -6.68 12.01
N ARG A 72 -22.17 -6.60 10.73
CA ARG A 72 -22.54 -7.58 9.70
C ARG A 72 -21.96 -8.96 9.99
N ASP A 73 -20.70 -9.03 10.40
CA ASP A 73 -19.98 -10.27 10.66
C ASP A 73 -20.24 -10.81 12.08
N GLY A 74 -21.09 -10.12 12.86
CA GLY A 74 -21.54 -10.57 14.19
C GLY A 74 -20.47 -10.51 15.27
N ILE A 75 -19.46 -9.64 15.12
CA ILE A 75 -18.37 -9.47 16.09
C ILE A 75 -18.41 -8.12 16.82
N LYS A 76 -19.45 -7.32 16.61
CA LYS A 76 -19.57 -6.00 17.26
C LYS A 76 -19.50 -6.10 18.80
N GLY A 77 -20.10 -7.14 19.38
CA GLY A 77 -20.08 -7.37 20.82
C GLY A 77 -18.70 -7.75 21.39
N GLN A 78 -17.73 -8.11 20.54
CA GLN A 78 -16.36 -8.44 20.93
C GLN A 78 -15.42 -7.24 20.86
N ILE A 79 -15.87 -6.08 20.37
CA ILE A 79 -15.08 -4.86 20.30
C ILE A 79 -14.91 -4.31 21.72
N GLU A 80 -13.68 -4.30 22.22
CA GLU A 80 -13.33 -3.70 23.50
C GLU A 80 -13.14 -2.18 23.36
N PHE A 81 -12.44 -1.77 22.31
CA PHE A 81 -12.30 -0.35 21.93
C PHE A 81 -11.99 -0.18 20.45
N MET A 82 -12.26 1.03 19.95
CA MET A 82 -11.83 1.54 18.66
C MET A 82 -11.34 2.98 18.80
N ARG A 83 -10.12 3.26 18.36
CA ARG A 83 -9.48 4.57 18.46
C ARG A 83 -9.11 5.08 17.08
N PRO A 84 -9.86 6.03 16.51
CA PRO A 84 -9.50 6.66 15.26
C PRO A 84 -8.37 7.67 15.46
N SER A 85 -7.50 7.79 14.47
CA SER A 85 -6.47 8.83 14.36
C SER A 85 -6.26 9.21 12.91
N VAL A 86 -5.79 10.44 12.67
CA VAL A 86 -5.54 10.95 11.32
C VAL A 86 -4.13 11.53 11.29
N LYS A 87 -3.36 11.17 10.26
CA LYS A 87 -2.03 11.71 9.99
C LYS A 87 -2.00 12.38 8.62
N ALA A 88 -1.42 13.57 8.53
CA ALA A 88 -1.14 14.18 7.25
C ALA A 88 -0.02 13.41 6.53
N LEU A 89 -0.20 13.15 5.24
CA LEU A 89 0.78 12.57 4.33
C LEU A 89 1.08 13.58 3.23
N GLY A 90 1.94 14.56 3.53
CA GLY A 90 2.18 15.71 2.65
C GLY A 90 0.97 16.65 2.57
N ASP A 91 0.92 17.46 1.51
CA ASP A 91 -0.07 18.53 1.38
C ASP A 91 -1.42 18.06 0.87
N MET A 92 -1.44 17.01 0.07
CA MET A 92 -2.63 16.56 -0.68
C MET A 92 -3.33 15.32 -0.07
N HIS A 93 -2.65 14.58 0.81
CA HIS A 93 -3.15 13.32 1.34
C HIS A 93 -3.15 13.30 2.86
N GLN A 94 -4.07 12.53 3.41
CA GLN A 94 -4.09 12.16 4.82
C GLN A 94 -4.34 10.66 4.94
N GLU A 95 -3.83 10.08 6.00
CA GLU A 95 -4.04 8.70 6.38
C GLU A 95 -4.96 8.66 7.58
N GLU A 96 -6.12 8.02 7.42
CA GLU A 96 -6.96 7.65 8.56
C GLU A 96 -6.48 6.29 9.07
N GLN A 97 -6.34 6.17 10.37
CA GLN A 97 -5.97 4.95 11.07
C GLN A 97 -6.99 4.68 12.16
N VAL A 98 -7.39 3.41 12.31
CA VAL A 98 -8.18 2.94 13.45
C VAL A 98 -7.41 1.80 14.10
N GLU A 99 -7.11 1.98 15.39
CA GLU A 99 -6.66 0.92 16.26
C GLU A 99 -7.89 0.33 16.95
N MET A 100 -8.09 -0.99 16.81
CA MET A 100 -9.19 -1.68 17.46
C MET A 100 -8.72 -2.92 18.20
N ARG A 101 -9.37 -3.22 19.30
CA ARG A 101 -9.16 -4.44 20.07
C ARG A 101 -10.44 -5.25 20.15
N LEU A 102 -10.31 -6.51 19.79
CA LEU A 102 -11.36 -7.51 19.89
C LEU A 102 -11.02 -8.47 21.04
N LYS A 103 -11.98 -8.81 21.86
CA LYS A 103 -11.81 -9.73 22.98
C LYS A 103 -12.84 -10.86 22.90
N GLY A 104 -12.33 -12.09 22.95
CA GLY A 104 -13.20 -13.29 22.94
C GLY A 104 -13.75 -13.61 21.55
N VAL A 105 -13.09 -13.19 20.48
CA VAL A 105 -13.46 -13.55 19.11
C VAL A 105 -12.95 -14.94 18.77
N SER A 106 -13.75 -15.75 18.08
CA SER A 106 -13.33 -17.04 17.54
C SER A 106 -12.67 -16.88 16.16
N LEU A 107 -11.84 -17.84 15.78
CA LEU A 107 -11.10 -17.77 14.53
C LEU A 107 -12.01 -17.81 13.29
N ASP A 108 -13.08 -18.60 13.36
CA ASP A 108 -14.10 -18.72 12.31
C ASP A 108 -14.84 -17.39 12.03
N ARG A 109 -14.92 -16.49 13.00
CA ARG A 109 -15.49 -15.16 12.84
C ARG A 109 -14.45 -14.10 12.49
N LEU A 110 -13.24 -14.26 12.97
CA LEU A 110 -12.14 -13.33 12.68
C LEU A 110 -11.72 -13.36 11.20
N ILE A 111 -11.61 -14.56 10.61
CA ILE A 111 -11.15 -14.73 9.23
C ILE A 111 -12.06 -14.01 8.22
N PRO A 112 -13.39 -14.22 8.22
CA PRO A 112 -14.28 -13.48 7.32
C PRO A 112 -14.19 -11.96 7.51
N TYR A 113 -14.09 -11.49 8.74
CA TYR A 113 -13.97 -10.07 9.04
C TYR A 113 -12.69 -9.46 8.42
N LEU A 114 -11.53 -10.13 8.60
CA LEU A 114 -10.29 -9.70 7.97
C LEU A 114 -10.37 -9.73 6.44
N TYR A 115 -10.97 -10.76 5.88
CA TYR A 115 -11.18 -10.89 4.45
C TYR A 115 -12.01 -9.72 3.89
N HIS A 116 -13.11 -9.37 4.56
CA HIS A 116 -13.96 -8.25 4.15
C HIS A 116 -13.24 -6.89 4.26
N ILE A 117 -12.34 -6.72 5.23
CA ILE A 117 -11.51 -5.51 5.32
C ILE A 117 -10.55 -5.43 4.12
N GLU A 118 -9.81 -6.51 3.82
CA GLU A 118 -8.78 -6.50 2.78
C GLU A 118 -9.34 -6.47 1.35
N THR A 119 -10.55 -6.99 1.15
CA THR A 119 -11.21 -6.98 -0.17
C THR A 119 -12.12 -5.77 -0.39
N ALA A 120 -12.17 -4.86 0.56
CA ALA A 120 -13.00 -3.67 0.46
C ALA A 120 -12.55 -2.73 -0.66
N PRO A 121 -13.49 -2.22 -1.49
CA PRO A 121 -13.17 -1.30 -2.58
C PRO A 121 -12.66 0.07 -2.08
N GLU A 122 -12.84 0.38 -0.80
CA GLU A 122 -12.46 1.63 -0.14
C GLU A 122 -10.96 1.75 0.14
N GLN A 123 -10.15 0.80 -0.32
CA GLN A 123 -8.70 0.77 -0.14
C GLN A 123 -8.28 0.80 1.33
N VAL A 124 -8.99 0.04 2.11
CA VAL A 124 -8.68 -0.22 3.51
C VAL A 124 -7.65 -1.34 3.58
N ARG A 125 -6.67 -1.22 4.46
CA ARG A 125 -5.63 -2.24 4.66
C ARG A 125 -5.34 -2.48 6.13
N VAL A 126 -5.10 -3.72 6.49
CA VAL A 126 -4.59 -4.08 7.81
C VAL A 126 -3.09 -3.83 7.84
N ARG A 127 -2.65 -2.83 8.62
CA ARG A 127 -1.22 -2.50 8.80
C ARG A 127 -0.54 -3.42 9.79
N ARG A 128 -1.24 -3.76 10.85
CA ARG A 128 -0.73 -4.61 11.93
C ARG A 128 -1.85 -5.44 12.51
N ILE A 129 -1.55 -6.68 12.79
CA ILE A 129 -2.40 -7.60 13.54
C ILE A 129 -1.56 -8.26 14.63
N THR A 130 -2.12 -8.34 15.83
CA THR A 130 -1.56 -9.10 16.94
C THR A 130 -2.66 -10.00 17.48
N ILE A 131 -2.42 -11.31 17.48
CA ILE A 131 -3.38 -12.32 17.92
C ILE A 131 -2.80 -13.04 19.13
N ARG A 132 -3.57 -13.13 20.19
CA ARG A 132 -3.22 -13.87 21.42
C ARG A 132 -4.40 -14.75 21.84
N PRO A 133 -4.18 -16.02 22.19
CA PRO A 133 -5.22 -16.84 22.78
C PRO A 133 -5.56 -16.31 24.19
N GLN A 134 -6.84 -16.40 24.58
CA GLN A 134 -7.22 -16.05 25.95
C GLN A 134 -6.72 -17.12 26.93
N GLN A 135 -6.32 -16.69 28.12
CA GLN A 135 -5.76 -17.61 29.12
C GLN A 135 -6.77 -18.66 29.61
N ARG A 136 -8.07 -18.27 29.71
CA ARG A 136 -9.12 -19.15 30.22
C ARG A 136 -9.73 -20.05 29.16
N ASP A 137 -9.74 -19.60 27.92
CA ASP A 137 -10.32 -20.33 26.79
C ASP A 137 -9.48 -20.11 25.54
N LYS A 138 -8.68 -21.10 25.19
CA LYS A 138 -7.77 -21.06 24.02
C LYS A 138 -8.50 -21.02 22.68
N SER A 139 -9.81 -21.34 22.64
CA SER A 139 -10.65 -21.19 21.44
C SER A 139 -11.03 -19.73 21.19
N ARG A 140 -10.89 -18.88 22.18
CA ARG A 140 -11.17 -17.45 22.11
C ARG A 140 -9.87 -16.65 22.00
N LEU A 141 -9.92 -15.64 21.14
CA LEU A 141 -8.75 -14.82 20.80
C LEU A 141 -8.93 -13.39 21.31
N GLU A 142 -7.83 -12.80 21.74
CA GLU A 142 -7.67 -11.36 21.86
C GLU A 142 -6.90 -10.88 20.64
N VAL A 143 -7.47 -9.94 19.90
CA VAL A 143 -6.90 -9.46 18.64
C VAL A 143 -6.78 -7.95 18.69
N THR A 144 -5.59 -7.44 18.42
CA THR A 144 -5.37 -6.02 18.21
C THR A 144 -5.08 -5.79 16.73
N LEU A 145 -5.86 -4.93 16.11
CA LEU A 145 -5.78 -4.56 14.70
C LEU A 145 -5.44 -3.09 14.57
N VAL A 146 -4.55 -2.77 13.64
CA VAL A 146 -4.33 -1.40 13.17
C VAL A 146 -4.70 -1.38 11.69
N VAL A 147 -5.78 -0.72 11.37
CA VAL A 147 -6.32 -0.60 10.03
C VAL A 147 -6.12 0.81 9.52
N VAL A 148 -5.76 0.96 8.25
CA VAL A 148 -5.44 2.25 7.64
C VAL A 148 -6.14 2.41 6.30
N THR A 149 -6.43 3.65 5.96
CA THR A 149 -6.86 4.04 4.63
C THR A 149 -6.32 5.41 4.26
N ARG A 150 -6.08 5.64 2.98
CA ARG A 150 -5.70 6.96 2.47
C ARG A 150 -6.94 7.76 2.07
N LYS A 151 -6.89 9.06 2.28
CA LYS A 151 -7.92 10.02 1.90
C LYS A 151 -7.27 11.26 1.30
N LEU A 152 -7.91 11.85 0.30
CA LEU A 152 -7.50 13.18 -0.16
C LEU A 152 -7.83 14.18 0.94
N ARG A 153 -6.88 15.07 1.24
CA ARG A 153 -7.08 16.13 2.20
C ARG A 153 -8.06 17.14 1.59
N THR A 154 -9.26 17.19 2.12
CA THR A 154 -10.18 18.27 1.78
C THR A 154 -9.64 19.54 2.41
N ALA A 155 -9.37 20.58 1.62
CA ALA A 155 -8.98 21.89 2.15
C ALA A 155 -10.01 22.31 3.21
N PRO A 156 -9.57 22.86 4.36
CA PRO A 156 -10.50 23.36 5.36
C PRO A 156 -11.42 24.37 4.66
N ARG A 157 -12.72 24.15 4.71
CA ARG A 157 -13.69 25.20 4.34
C ARG A 157 -13.39 26.38 5.24
N VAL A 158 -12.80 27.41 4.67
CA VAL A 158 -12.73 28.71 5.32
C VAL A 158 -14.18 29.11 5.55
N ARG A 159 -14.64 29.00 6.78
CA ARG A 159 -15.89 29.63 7.20
C ARG A 159 -15.67 31.11 6.97
N GLY A 160 -16.26 31.62 5.91
CA GLY A 160 -16.33 33.06 5.69
C GLY A 160 -16.87 33.70 6.95
N SER A 161 -16.03 34.49 7.61
CA SER A 161 -16.47 35.46 8.59
C SER A 161 -17.51 36.34 7.87
N LYS A 162 -18.79 36.16 8.20
CA LYS A 162 -19.79 37.20 7.97
C LYS A 162 -19.42 38.32 8.93
N GLU A 163 -18.76 39.34 8.41
CA GLU A 163 -18.80 40.65 8.99
C GLU A 163 -20.22 41.21 8.73
N ALA A 164 -20.90 41.51 9.82
CA ALA A 164 -22.05 42.37 9.85
C ALA A 164 -21.59 43.78 10.24
#